data_7202845ca5944e6460f888f79fd04b6b
#
_entry.id   7202845ca5944e6460f888f79fd04b6b
#
_cell.length_a   1.000
_cell.length_b   1.000
_cell.length_c   1.000
_cell.angle_alpha   90.00
_cell.angle_beta   90.00
_cell.angle_gamma   90.00
#
_symmetry.space_group_name_H-M   'P 1'
#
loop_
_entity.id
_entity.type
_entity.pdbx_description
1 polymer ?
#
loop_
_entity_poly.entity_id
_entity_poly.type
_entity_poly.pdbx_seq_one_letter_code
_entity_poly.pdbx_strand_id
1 'polypeptide(L)'
;MILTLITVGKMLEARSKGKTTDALKSLMKLAPQTATLLREGAEVTVPIAQVKKGDLFVVRPGENIPVDGLVLEGSSAVNESALTGESIPVDKAARDKVSAATTNQSGFLKCEATRVGEDTTLAQIIRMVSDAAATKAPIAKIADTVSGFFVPAVISISVLTTLVWLLLGREFGYALARGISVLVISCPCALGLATPVAIMVGNGLGARNGILFKTAASLEAAGRTQIVALDKTGTITSGEPRVTDILPAEGVSESELLTLAASLEQKSEHPLAKAVLAYAETETIACPDVTDFAALPGNGLSARLDGMEIYGGNAEFIAAKASVPAELQAEAARLAAEGKHPSSLAVQAA
;
A
#
# COMPACT_ATOMS: atom_id res chain seq x y z
N MET A 1 -2.09 43.94 5.98
CA MET A 1 -2.17 43.17 4.72
C MET A 1 -1.07 42.14 4.56
N ILE A 2 0.24 42.52 4.62
CA ILE A 2 1.36 41.58 4.45
C ILE A 2 1.37 40.45 5.49
N LEU A 3 1.21 40.79 6.79
CA LEU A 3 1.12 39.78 7.86
C LEU A 3 -0.04 38.82 7.68
N THR A 4 -1.19 39.30 7.22
CA THR A 4 -2.37 38.46 6.95
C THR A 4 -2.10 37.44 5.85
N LEU A 5 -1.45 37.84 4.76
CA LEU A 5 -1.09 36.96 3.66
C LEU A 5 -0.07 35.90 4.06
N ILE A 6 0.95 36.26 4.86
CA ILE A 6 1.94 35.33 5.41
C ILE A 6 1.25 34.29 6.32
N THR A 7 0.34 34.74 7.19
CA THR A 7 -0.39 33.86 8.11
C THR A 7 -1.28 32.90 7.36
N VAL A 8 -2.00 33.36 6.33
CA VAL A 8 -2.83 32.48 5.47
C VAL A 8 -1.96 31.46 4.74
N GLY A 9 -0.81 31.86 4.19
CA GLY A 9 0.13 30.93 3.54
C GLY A 9 0.62 29.83 4.49
N LYS A 10 1.03 30.20 5.72
CA LYS A 10 1.46 29.24 6.75
C LYS A 10 0.32 28.33 7.23
N MET A 11 -0.89 28.85 7.34
CA MET A 11 -2.07 28.06 7.71
C MET A 11 -2.38 26.99 6.65
N LEU A 12 -2.31 27.35 5.37
CA LEU A 12 -2.54 26.40 4.26
C LEU A 12 -1.43 25.33 4.21
N GLU A 13 -0.17 25.71 4.44
CA GLU A 13 0.96 24.75 4.53
C GLU A 13 0.76 23.78 5.70
N ALA A 14 0.41 24.26 6.89
CA ALA A 14 0.16 23.41 8.06
C ALA A 14 -1.00 22.44 7.83
N ARG A 15 -2.07 22.88 7.17
CA ARG A 15 -3.23 22.04 6.85
C ARG A 15 -2.92 20.94 5.82
N SER A 16 -2.01 21.19 4.90
CA SER A 16 -1.54 20.20 3.92
C SER A 16 -0.68 19.12 4.56
N LYS A 17 0.17 19.46 5.56
CA LYS A 17 1.05 18.53 6.28
C LYS A 17 0.25 17.52 7.15
N GLY A 18 -0.92 17.89 7.65
CA GLY A 18 -1.75 17.03 8.51
C GLY A 18 -2.19 15.70 7.85
N LYS A 19 -2.47 15.72 6.55
CA LYS A 19 -2.94 14.53 5.83
C LYS A 19 -1.88 13.43 5.63
N THR A 20 -0.60 13.78 5.61
CA THR A 20 0.49 12.80 5.46
C THR A 20 0.68 11.96 6.73
N THR A 21 0.37 12.53 7.88
CA THR A 21 0.47 11.85 9.20
C THR A 21 -0.59 10.75 9.36
N ASP A 22 -1.75 10.87 8.70
CA ASP A 22 -2.83 9.89 8.83
C ASP A 22 -2.54 8.58 8.08
N ALA A 23 -1.83 8.64 6.95
CA ALA A 23 -1.39 7.45 6.22
C ALA A 23 -0.36 6.64 7.02
N LEU A 24 0.61 7.33 7.67
CA LEU A 24 1.58 6.70 8.56
C LEU A 24 0.91 6.03 9.76
N LYS A 25 -0.07 6.70 10.38
CA LYS A 25 -0.85 6.12 11.48
C LYS A 25 -1.62 4.87 11.07
N SER A 26 -2.10 4.80 9.82
CA SER A 26 -2.79 3.63 9.30
C SER A 26 -1.84 2.44 9.17
N LEU A 27 -0.63 2.63 8.67
CA LEU A 27 0.40 1.59 8.62
C LEU A 27 0.80 1.10 10.02
N MET A 28 0.94 2.01 10.99
CA MET A 28 1.26 1.64 12.38
C MET A 28 0.17 0.80 13.05
N LYS A 29 -1.10 0.95 12.64
CA LYS A 29 -2.21 0.14 13.17
C LYS A 29 -2.22 -1.31 12.67
N LEU A 30 -1.48 -1.64 11.62
CA LEU A 30 -1.38 -3.00 11.10
C LEU A 30 -0.54 -3.91 12.02
N ALA A 31 0.40 -3.34 12.79
CA ALA A 31 1.18 -4.12 13.74
C ALA A 31 0.35 -4.51 14.97
N PRO A 32 0.30 -5.78 15.34
CA PRO A 32 -0.35 -6.22 16.58
C PRO A 32 0.37 -5.62 17.80
N GLN A 33 -0.35 -5.44 18.90
CA GLN A 33 0.22 -4.87 20.14
C GLN A 33 0.88 -5.94 21.01
N THR A 34 0.52 -7.21 20.78
CA THR A 34 0.98 -8.35 21.57
C THR A 34 1.44 -9.48 20.67
N ALA A 35 2.27 -10.36 21.21
CA ALA A 35 2.72 -11.60 20.58
C ALA A 35 2.53 -12.78 21.56
N THR A 36 2.17 -13.95 21.05
CA THR A 36 2.10 -15.18 21.83
C THR A 36 3.43 -15.93 21.68
N LEU A 37 4.25 -15.90 22.72
CA LEU A 37 5.55 -16.59 22.77
C LEU A 37 5.40 -17.99 23.36
N LEU A 38 6.23 -18.90 22.89
CA LEU A 38 6.39 -20.24 23.48
C LEU A 38 7.62 -20.24 24.40
N ARG A 39 7.39 -20.23 25.72
CA ARG A 39 8.44 -20.27 26.75
C ARG A 39 8.29 -21.52 27.62
N GLU A 40 9.35 -22.31 27.73
CA GLU A 40 9.35 -23.55 28.51
C GLU A 40 8.18 -24.50 28.22
N GLY A 41 7.72 -24.53 26.95
CA GLY A 41 6.58 -25.34 26.52
C GLY A 41 5.20 -24.75 26.80
N ALA A 42 5.11 -23.58 27.45
CA ALA A 42 3.87 -22.86 27.70
C ALA A 42 3.73 -21.62 26.80
N GLU A 43 2.50 -21.33 26.39
CA GLU A 43 2.20 -20.12 25.64
C GLU A 43 2.01 -18.94 26.60
N VAL A 44 2.71 -17.84 26.33
CA VAL A 44 2.66 -16.61 27.11
C VAL A 44 2.43 -15.42 26.18
N THR A 45 1.36 -14.70 26.36
CA THR A 45 1.10 -13.47 25.62
C THR A 45 1.87 -12.32 26.27
N VAL A 46 2.72 -11.65 25.46
CA VAL A 46 3.55 -10.52 25.89
C VAL A 46 3.32 -9.31 24.98
N PRO A 47 3.57 -8.09 25.48
CA PRO A 47 3.65 -6.91 24.62
C PRO A 47 4.76 -7.09 23.57
N ILE A 48 4.51 -6.60 22.34
CA ILE A 48 5.46 -6.77 21.22
C ILE A 48 6.85 -6.20 21.51
N ALA A 49 6.94 -5.16 22.33
CA ALA A 49 8.19 -4.55 22.75
C ALA A 49 9.10 -5.48 23.61
N GLN A 50 8.53 -6.56 24.14
CA GLN A 50 9.28 -7.55 24.95
C GLN A 50 9.76 -8.74 24.15
N VAL A 51 9.38 -8.85 22.87
CA VAL A 51 9.84 -9.90 21.95
C VAL A 51 11.30 -9.66 21.58
N LYS A 52 12.12 -10.69 21.66
CA LYS A 52 13.54 -10.65 21.34
C LYS A 52 13.83 -11.53 20.13
N LYS A 53 14.89 -11.21 19.40
CA LYS A 53 15.41 -12.05 18.33
C LYS A 53 15.76 -13.44 18.90
N GLY A 54 15.29 -14.49 18.22
CA GLY A 54 15.41 -15.89 18.66
C GLY A 54 14.25 -16.38 19.51
N ASP A 55 13.32 -15.51 19.96
CA ASP A 55 12.11 -15.97 20.66
C ASP A 55 11.25 -16.80 19.71
N LEU A 56 10.65 -17.87 20.24
CA LEU A 56 9.66 -18.68 19.53
C LEU A 56 8.27 -18.08 19.73
N PHE A 57 7.56 -17.85 18.64
CA PHE A 57 6.19 -17.36 18.69
C PHE A 57 5.25 -18.21 17.84
N VAL A 58 3.98 -18.18 18.18
CA VAL A 58 2.93 -18.91 17.49
C VAL A 58 1.91 -17.94 16.90
N VAL A 59 1.36 -18.30 15.73
CA VAL A 59 0.33 -17.50 15.04
C VAL A 59 -0.77 -18.43 14.58
N ARG A 60 -1.99 -18.16 15.03
CA ARG A 60 -3.19 -18.92 14.69
C ARG A 60 -3.90 -18.33 13.48
N PRO A 61 -4.80 -19.08 12.83
CA PRO A 61 -5.66 -18.53 11.78
C PRO A 61 -6.38 -17.26 12.22
N GLY A 62 -6.37 -16.24 11.36
CA GLY A 62 -6.93 -14.91 11.64
C GLY A 62 -6.03 -13.95 12.42
N GLU A 63 -4.90 -14.41 12.97
CA GLU A 63 -3.99 -13.55 13.71
C GLU A 63 -2.96 -12.86 12.80
N ASN A 64 -2.58 -11.64 13.16
CA ASN A 64 -1.48 -10.95 12.49
C ASN A 64 -0.13 -11.43 13.05
N ILE A 65 0.83 -11.58 12.15
CA ILE A 65 2.22 -11.94 12.48
C ILE A 65 2.87 -10.78 13.24
N PRO A 66 3.38 -11.02 14.47
CA PRO A 66 3.81 -9.93 15.35
C PRO A 66 5.15 -9.32 14.98
N VAL A 67 6.11 -10.12 14.52
CA VAL A 67 7.47 -9.72 14.17
C VAL A 67 7.95 -10.51 12.96
N ASP A 68 9.02 -10.06 12.28
CA ASP A 68 9.59 -10.85 11.19
C ASP A 68 10.19 -12.15 11.74
N GLY A 69 9.88 -13.26 11.08
CA GLY A 69 10.29 -14.58 11.55
C GLY A 69 10.60 -15.58 10.44
N LEU A 70 11.05 -16.74 10.87
CA LEU A 70 11.25 -17.93 10.07
C LEU A 70 10.30 -19.01 10.58
N VAL A 71 9.52 -19.61 9.71
CA VAL A 71 8.63 -20.72 10.05
C VAL A 71 9.47 -21.94 10.41
N LEU A 72 9.27 -22.50 11.60
CA LEU A 72 9.91 -23.74 12.06
C LEU A 72 9.00 -24.93 11.86
N GLU A 73 7.70 -24.78 12.17
CA GLU A 73 6.71 -25.84 12.10
C GLU A 73 5.37 -25.28 11.60
N GLY A 74 4.61 -26.08 10.88
CA GLY A 74 3.31 -25.75 10.33
C GLY A 74 3.37 -25.31 8.87
N SER A 75 2.20 -25.17 8.29
CA SER A 75 1.99 -24.60 6.95
C SER A 75 0.71 -23.79 6.94
N SER A 76 0.70 -22.69 6.22
CA SER A 76 -0.47 -21.83 6.11
C SER A 76 -0.40 -20.90 4.91
N ALA A 77 -1.54 -20.46 4.43
CA ALA A 77 -1.65 -19.33 3.53
C ALA A 77 -1.57 -18.02 4.33
N VAL A 78 -0.63 -17.15 3.99
CA VAL A 78 -0.40 -15.85 4.65
C VAL A 78 -0.76 -14.72 3.69
N ASN A 79 -1.64 -13.85 4.11
CA ASN A 79 -1.99 -12.64 3.36
C ASN A 79 -0.92 -11.56 3.61
N GLU A 80 -0.13 -11.29 2.60
CA GLU A 80 0.93 -10.28 2.61
C GLU A 80 0.52 -8.96 1.93
N SER A 81 -0.75 -8.80 1.55
CA SER A 81 -1.25 -7.66 0.76
C SER A 81 -0.97 -6.29 1.41
N ALA A 82 -0.93 -6.22 2.73
CA ALA A 82 -0.60 -5.00 3.46
C ALA A 82 0.83 -4.49 3.18
N LEU A 83 1.76 -5.36 2.79
CA LEU A 83 3.16 -5.03 2.50
C LEU A 83 3.45 -5.07 1.00
N THR A 84 2.89 -6.05 0.28
CA THR A 84 3.20 -6.32 -1.14
C THR A 84 2.17 -5.76 -2.10
N GLY A 85 0.94 -5.51 -1.62
CA GLY A 85 -0.21 -5.16 -2.46
C GLY A 85 -0.85 -6.36 -3.17
N GLU A 86 -0.23 -7.54 -3.14
CA GLU A 86 -0.76 -8.74 -3.81
C GLU A 86 -1.92 -9.34 -3.00
N SER A 87 -3.08 -9.49 -3.64
CA SER A 87 -4.31 -9.95 -2.97
C SER A 87 -4.33 -11.46 -2.72
N ILE A 88 -3.54 -12.23 -3.49
CA ILE A 88 -3.48 -13.69 -3.37
C ILE A 88 -2.56 -14.04 -2.19
N PRO A 89 -3.05 -14.81 -1.20
CA PRO A 89 -2.22 -15.26 -0.11
C PRO A 89 -1.07 -16.13 -0.58
N VAL A 90 0.05 -16.06 0.12
CA VAL A 90 1.25 -16.84 -0.17
C VAL A 90 1.33 -18.01 0.77
N ASP A 91 1.47 -19.22 0.22
CA ASP A 91 1.69 -20.41 1.04
C ASP A 91 3.06 -20.34 1.72
N LYS A 92 3.06 -20.60 3.02
CA LYS A 92 4.26 -20.64 3.87
C LYS A 92 4.37 -22.01 4.52
N ALA A 93 5.57 -22.56 4.44
CA ALA A 93 5.95 -23.84 5.05
C ALA A 93 7.22 -23.67 5.89
N ALA A 94 7.68 -24.75 6.50
CA ALA A 94 8.91 -24.73 7.28
C ALA A 94 10.11 -24.20 6.45
N ARG A 95 10.86 -23.29 7.02
CA ARG A 95 11.99 -22.51 6.46
C ARG A 95 11.57 -21.29 5.61
N ASP A 96 10.28 -21.00 5.46
CA ASP A 96 9.85 -19.76 4.81
C ASP A 96 9.90 -18.58 5.77
N LYS A 97 10.14 -17.40 5.19
CA LYS A 97 10.13 -16.14 5.93
C LYS A 97 8.71 -15.60 6.02
N VAL A 98 8.38 -15.06 7.18
CA VAL A 98 7.14 -14.32 7.43
C VAL A 98 7.46 -12.92 7.92
N SER A 99 6.62 -11.96 7.57
CA SER A 99 6.82 -10.55 7.86
C SER A 99 5.80 -10.02 8.85
N ALA A 100 6.23 -9.11 9.71
CA ALA A 100 5.34 -8.42 10.65
C ALA A 100 4.17 -7.73 9.94
N ALA A 101 2.99 -7.72 10.57
CA ALA A 101 1.75 -7.13 10.08
C ALA A 101 1.10 -7.82 8.87
N THR A 102 1.58 -8.98 8.45
CA THR A 102 0.86 -9.88 7.54
C THR A 102 -0.10 -10.77 8.33
N THR A 103 -1.15 -11.29 7.70
CA THR A 103 -2.22 -12.03 8.38
C THR A 103 -2.15 -13.51 8.03
N ASN A 104 -2.08 -14.36 9.05
CA ASN A 104 -2.19 -15.81 8.90
C ASN A 104 -3.64 -16.20 8.62
N GLN A 105 -3.94 -16.93 7.54
CA GLN A 105 -5.32 -17.21 7.15
C GLN A 105 -5.84 -18.58 7.55
N SER A 106 -5.05 -19.64 7.42
CA SER A 106 -5.61 -21.00 7.47
C SER A 106 -4.97 -21.93 8.47
N GLY A 107 -3.64 -22.04 8.52
CA GLY A 107 -2.92 -23.01 9.32
C GLY A 107 -2.33 -22.44 10.62
N PHE A 108 -1.82 -23.31 11.46
CA PHE A 108 -1.01 -22.93 12.62
C PHE A 108 0.43 -22.78 12.20
N LEU A 109 1.07 -21.68 12.62
CA LEU A 109 2.48 -21.43 12.37
C LEU A 109 3.24 -21.27 13.69
N LYS A 110 4.36 -22.00 13.82
CA LYS A 110 5.35 -21.77 14.86
C LYS A 110 6.61 -21.21 14.24
N CYS A 111 6.99 -20.03 14.66
CA CYS A 111 8.04 -19.23 14.04
C CYS A 111 9.12 -18.84 15.06
N GLU A 112 10.34 -18.61 14.56
CA GLU A 112 11.43 -18.00 15.30
C GLU A 112 11.57 -16.53 14.88
N ALA A 113 11.64 -15.60 15.83
CA ALA A 113 11.80 -14.18 15.58
C ALA A 113 13.19 -13.86 15.01
N THR A 114 13.23 -13.31 13.79
CA THR A 114 14.49 -12.95 13.11
C THR A 114 14.82 -11.47 13.22
N ARG A 115 13.78 -10.60 13.16
CA ARG A 115 13.89 -9.15 13.31
C ARG A 115 12.77 -8.66 14.22
N VAL A 116 13.09 -7.75 15.11
CA VAL A 116 12.16 -7.24 16.14
C VAL A 116 12.26 -5.72 16.26
N GLY A 117 11.22 -5.08 16.78
CA GLY A 117 11.22 -3.64 17.02
C GLY A 117 11.43 -2.82 15.74
N GLU A 118 12.41 -1.91 15.78
CA GLU A 118 12.73 -1.00 14.66
C GLU A 118 13.36 -1.70 13.45
N ASP A 119 13.85 -2.94 13.61
CA ASP A 119 14.49 -3.71 12.55
C ASP A 119 13.47 -4.53 11.72
N THR A 120 12.20 -4.57 12.12
CA THR A 120 11.15 -5.25 11.33
C THR A 120 10.95 -4.61 9.97
N THR A 121 10.56 -5.41 8.98
CA THR A 121 10.27 -4.93 7.61
C THR A 121 9.25 -3.79 7.62
N LEU A 122 8.18 -3.89 8.41
CA LEU A 122 7.19 -2.83 8.55
C LEU A 122 7.80 -1.55 9.14
N ALA A 123 8.61 -1.65 10.20
CA ALA A 123 9.25 -0.49 10.82
C ALA A 123 10.20 0.24 9.85
N GLN A 124 10.95 -0.51 9.05
CA GLN A 124 11.81 0.07 8.01
C GLN A 124 11.00 0.79 6.92
N ILE A 125 9.86 0.24 6.48
CA ILE A 125 8.94 0.90 5.53
C ILE A 125 8.42 2.20 6.12
N ILE A 126 7.92 2.18 7.36
CA ILE A 126 7.42 3.37 8.05
C ILE A 126 8.50 4.45 8.15
N ARG A 127 9.75 4.07 8.48
CA ARG A 127 10.88 4.99 8.55
C ARG A 127 11.19 5.62 7.19
N MET A 128 11.29 4.82 6.13
CA MET A 128 11.52 5.33 4.76
C MET A 128 10.43 6.32 4.33
N VAL A 129 9.16 6.04 4.60
CA VAL A 129 8.04 6.94 4.28
C VAL A 129 8.10 8.22 5.11
N SER A 130 8.46 8.11 6.40
CA SER A 130 8.61 9.27 7.30
C SER A 130 9.76 10.19 6.84
N ASP A 131 10.91 9.63 6.50
CA ASP A 131 12.09 10.38 6.02
C ASP A 131 11.78 11.07 4.69
N ALA A 132 11.07 10.39 3.78
CA ALA A 132 10.62 10.99 2.52
C ALA A 132 9.66 12.17 2.75
N ALA A 133 8.73 12.03 3.72
CA ALA A 133 7.76 13.08 4.05
C ALA A 133 8.41 14.32 4.72
N ALA A 134 9.53 14.15 5.40
CA ALA A 134 10.26 15.23 6.07
C ALA A 134 11.06 16.14 5.11
N THR A 135 11.24 15.74 3.84
CA THR A 135 12.04 16.48 2.86
C THR A 135 11.32 17.74 2.38
N LYS A 136 11.97 18.91 2.53
CA LYS A 136 11.45 20.18 1.99
C LYS A 136 11.55 20.23 0.46
N ALA A 137 10.56 20.82 -0.18
CA ALA A 137 10.59 21.06 -1.63
C ALA A 137 11.85 21.87 -2.04
N PRO A 138 12.55 21.49 -3.12
CA PRO A 138 13.77 22.18 -3.58
C PRO A 138 13.57 23.67 -3.79
N ILE A 139 12.44 24.10 -4.35
CA ILE A 139 12.12 25.50 -4.62
C ILE A 139 12.00 26.34 -3.33
N ALA A 140 11.52 25.74 -2.23
CA ALA A 140 11.44 26.43 -0.94
C ALA A 140 12.84 26.70 -0.36
N LYS A 141 13.80 25.79 -0.55
CA LYS A 141 15.20 25.99 -0.15
C LYS A 141 15.87 27.12 -0.92
N ILE A 142 15.59 27.22 -2.23
CA ILE A 142 16.12 28.31 -3.07
C ILE A 142 15.57 29.66 -2.60
N ALA A 143 14.26 29.74 -2.35
CA ALA A 143 13.64 30.96 -1.85
C ALA A 143 14.20 31.39 -0.48
N ASP A 144 14.42 30.44 0.45
CA ASP A 144 15.05 30.70 1.74
C ASP A 144 16.49 31.22 1.57
N THR A 145 17.28 30.63 0.68
CA THR A 145 18.65 31.02 0.40
C THR A 145 18.73 32.45 -0.21
N VAL A 146 17.90 32.73 -1.22
CA VAL A 146 17.82 34.05 -1.85
C VAL A 146 17.41 35.10 -0.83
N SER A 147 16.41 34.82 0.01
CA SER A 147 15.94 35.73 1.06
C SER A 147 17.03 36.01 2.10
N GLY A 148 17.84 35.02 2.45
CA GLY A 148 18.95 35.12 3.38
C GLY A 148 20.01 36.12 2.95
N PHE A 149 20.24 36.28 1.64
CA PHE A 149 21.18 37.28 1.08
C PHE A 149 20.51 38.64 0.78
N PHE A 150 19.29 38.55 0.23
CA PHE A 150 18.57 39.74 -0.26
C PHE A 150 18.15 40.68 0.88
N VAL A 151 17.64 40.14 1.99
CA VAL A 151 17.15 40.94 3.10
C VAL A 151 18.26 41.78 3.75
N PRO A 152 19.44 41.23 4.13
CA PRO A 152 20.56 42.04 4.63
C PRO A 152 21.05 43.10 3.65
N ALA A 153 21.13 42.79 2.35
CA ALA A 153 21.53 43.74 1.31
C ALA A 153 20.55 44.90 1.23
N VAL A 154 19.25 44.68 1.22
CA VAL A 154 18.23 45.73 1.17
C VAL A 154 18.24 46.61 2.43
N ILE A 155 18.42 46.02 3.61
CA ILE A 155 18.57 46.75 4.88
C ILE A 155 19.79 47.67 4.81
N SER A 156 20.93 47.18 4.30
CA SER A 156 22.15 47.99 4.16
C SER A 156 21.94 49.14 3.20
N ILE A 157 21.30 48.95 2.06
CA ILE A 157 20.97 50.00 1.10
C ILE A 157 20.01 51.03 1.73
N SER A 158 19.02 50.59 2.49
CA SER A 158 18.08 51.47 3.18
C SER A 158 18.77 52.36 4.19
N VAL A 159 19.66 51.81 5.03
CA VAL A 159 20.47 52.57 5.99
C VAL A 159 21.37 53.54 5.28
N LEU A 160 22.08 53.11 4.23
CA LEU A 160 22.95 53.99 3.43
C LEU A 160 22.16 55.14 2.80
N THR A 161 20.99 54.86 2.23
CA THR A 161 20.11 55.89 1.66
C THR A 161 19.70 56.90 2.71
N THR A 162 19.31 56.47 3.90
CA THR A 162 18.95 57.35 5.01
C THR A 162 20.13 58.24 5.40
N LEU A 163 21.33 57.67 5.56
CA LEU A 163 22.55 58.40 5.91
C LEU A 163 22.93 59.43 4.85
N VAL A 164 22.89 59.10 3.57
CA VAL A 164 23.18 59.99 2.46
C VAL A 164 22.26 61.24 2.49
N TRP A 165 20.97 61.06 2.68
CA TRP A 165 20.00 62.14 2.75
C TRP A 165 20.23 63.05 3.98
N LEU A 166 20.62 62.45 5.12
CA LEU A 166 21.03 63.27 6.33
C LEU A 166 22.27 64.05 6.07
N LEU A 167 23.29 63.49 5.43
CA LEU A 167 24.54 64.20 5.08
C LEU A 167 24.30 65.34 4.08
N LEU A 168 23.31 65.23 3.22
CA LEU A 168 22.86 66.27 2.32
C LEU A 168 22.02 67.37 3.01
N GLY A 169 21.95 67.37 4.34
CA GLY A 169 21.26 68.37 5.13
C GLY A 169 19.74 68.34 5.10
N ARG A 170 19.13 67.21 4.71
CA ARG A 170 17.68 67.05 4.76
C ARG A 170 17.20 66.69 6.16
N GLU A 171 15.94 67.06 6.46
CA GLU A 171 15.33 66.71 7.73
C GLU A 171 15.26 65.22 7.95
N PHE A 172 15.39 64.77 9.21
CA PHE A 172 15.37 63.39 9.62
C PHE A 172 14.13 62.64 9.10
N GLY A 173 12.95 63.27 9.17
CA GLY A 173 11.70 62.67 8.67
C GLY A 173 11.72 62.37 7.17
N TYR A 174 12.32 63.28 6.38
CA TYR A 174 12.47 63.08 4.94
C TYR A 174 13.47 61.97 4.63
N ALA A 175 14.63 61.96 5.26
CA ALA A 175 15.67 60.95 5.07
C ALA A 175 15.17 59.56 5.44
N LEU A 176 14.47 59.40 6.57
CA LEU A 176 13.89 58.18 7.06
C LEU A 176 12.80 57.64 6.11
N ALA A 177 11.94 58.54 5.60
CA ALA A 177 10.89 58.15 4.62
C ALA A 177 11.51 57.54 3.34
N ARG A 178 12.65 58.04 2.87
CA ARG A 178 13.37 57.50 1.70
C ARG A 178 13.98 56.12 1.99
N GLY A 179 14.58 55.91 3.18
CA GLY A 179 15.07 54.62 3.61
C GLY A 179 13.95 53.60 3.73
N ILE A 180 12.83 53.97 4.33
CA ILE A 180 11.64 53.11 4.41
C ILE A 180 11.08 52.78 3.01
N SER A 181 11.10 53.74 2.08
CA SER A 181 10.68 53.49 0.69
C SER A 181 11.50 52.39 0.03
N VAL A 182 12.82 52.34 0.25
CA VAL A 182 13.70 51.27 -0.24
C VAL A 182 13.26 49.93 0.30
N LEU A 183 12.97 49.83 1.60
CA LEU A 183 12.50 48.57 2.22
C LEU A 183 11.17 48.10 1.64
N VAL A 184 10.23 49.04 1.44
CA VAL A 184 8.87 48.71 0.94
C VAL A 184 8.91 48.28 -0.53
N ILE A 185 9.66 48.98 -1.38
CA ILE A 185 9.76 48.67 -2.82
C ILE A 185 10.51 47.36 -3.04
N SER A 186 11.53 47.10 -2.22
CA SER A 186 12.35 45.89 -2.33
C SER A 186 11.71 44.63 -1.67
N CYS A 187 10.45 44.70 -1.22
CA CYS A 187 9.81 43.54 -0.62
C CYS A 187 9.70 42.37 -1.65
N PRO A 188 10.27 41.19 -1.38
CA PRO A 188 10.11 40.03 -2.25
C PRO A 188 8.74 39.36 -2.08
N CYS A 189 7.69 40.16 -1.83
CA CYS A 189 6.34 39.69 -1.55
C CYS A 189 5.78 38.84 -2.70
N ALA A 190 6.15 39.14 -3.94
CA ALA A 190 5.78 38.37 -5.11
C ALA A 190 6.37 36.95 -5.07
N LEU A 191 7.63 36.80 -4.63
CA LEU A 191 8.30 35.51 -4.52
C LEU A 191 7.65 34.66 -3.41
N GLY A 192 7.26 35.27 -2.29
CA GLY A 192 6.61 34.63 -1.17
C GLY A 192 5.15 34.18 -1.44
N LEU A 193 4.49 34.81 -2.42
CA LEU A 193 3.09 34.49 -2.79
C LEU A 193 2.97 33.65 -4.06
N ALA A 194 3.86 33.82 -5.03
CA ALA A 194 3.77 33.13 -6.32
C ALA A 194 3.84 31.61 -6.18
N THR A 195 4.79 31.11 -5.37
CA THR A 195 4.96 29.66 -5.16
C THR A 195 3.75 29.00 -4.48
N PRO A 196 3.23 29.49 -3.34
CA PRO A 196 2.01 28.93 -2.74
C PRO A 196 0.79 28.97 -3.68
N VAL A 197 0.62 30.07 -4.44
CA VAL A 197 -0.49 30.19 -5.39
C VAL A 197 -0.34 29.17 -6.53
N ALA A 198 0.84 29.04 -7.11
CA ALA A 198 1.10 28.06 -8.17
C ALA A 198 0.85 26.63 -7.70
N ILE A 199 1.30 26.28 -6.49
CA ILE A 199 1.05 24.97 -5.86
C ILE A 199 -0.46 24.75 -5.64
N MET A 200 -1.16 25.78 -5.15
CA MET A 200 -2.61 25.68 -4.91
C MET A 200 -3.39 25.46 -6.20
N VAL A 201 -3.05 26.19 -7.26
CA VAL A 201 -3.66 26.05 -8.59
C VAL A 201 -3.33 24.68 -9.18
N GLY A 202 -2.06 24.24 -9.10
CA GLY A 202 -1.62 22.93 -9.59
C GLY A 202 -2.31 21.77 -8.85
N ASN A 203 -2.41 21.85 -7.52
CA ASN A 203 -3.15 20.86 -6.72
C ASN A 203 -4.65 20.87 -7.04
N GLY A 204 -5.23 22.04 -7.25
CA GLY A 204 -6.64 22.16 -7.62
C GLY A 204 -6.95 21.56 -8.99
N LEU A 205 -6.06 21.76 -9.96
CA LEU A 205 -6.18 21.15 -11.29
C LEU A 205 -5.97 19.63 -11.22
N GLY A 206 -4.96 19.18 -10.46
CA GLY A 206 -4.74 17.76 -10.21
C GLY A 206 -5.97 17.09 -9.59
N ALA A 207 -6.52 17.67 -8.53
CA ALA A 207 -7.68 17.13 -7.83
C ALA A 207 -8.93 16.97 -8.74
N ARG A 208 -9.14 17.92 -9.67
CA ARG A 208 -10.23 17.83 -10.67
C ARG A 208 -10.06 16.65 -11.63
N ASN A 209 -8.83 16.18 -11.82
CA ASN A 209 -8.51 15.02 -12.65
C ASN A 209 -8.25 13.75 -11.82
N GLY A 210 -8.66 13.71 -10.55
CA GLY A 210 -8.46 12.57 -9.66
C GLY A 210 -7.02 12.39 -9.16
N ILE A 211 -6.13 13.37 -9.41
CA ILE A 211 -4.71 13.30 -9.03
C ILE A 211 -4.49 14.13 -7.76
N LEU A 212 -4.06 13.48 -6.68
CA LEU A 212 -3.77 14.12 -5.41
C LEU A 212 -2.27 14.11 -5.13
N PHE A 213 -1.64 15.28 -5.12
CA PHE A 213 -0.25 15.44 -4.75
C PHE A 213 -0.09 15.51 -3.22
N LYS A 214 0.72 14.63 -2.64
CA LYS A 214 0.98 14.62 -1.19
C LYS A 214 1.84 15.79 -0.73
N THR A 215 2.73 16.27 -1.59
CA THR A 215 3.68 17.37 -1.28
C THR A 215 3.84 18.31 -2.47
N ALA A 216 4.24 19.56 -2.18
CA ALA A 216 4.61 20.52 -3.22
C ALA A 216 5.81 20.05 -4.06
N ALA A 217 6.73 19.30 -3.45
CA ALA A 217 7.87 18.69 -4.15
C ALA A 217 7.42 17.64 -5.17
N SER A 218 6.41 16.85 -4.84
CA SER A 218 5.84 15.87 -5.78
C SER A 218 5.18 16.53 -6.99
N LEU A 219 4.48 17.65 -6.78
CA LEU A 219 3.91 18.46 -7.88
C LEU A 219 5.00 19.03 -8.79
N GLU A 220 6.07 19.58 -8.20
CA GLU A 220 7.21 20.12 -8.96
C GLU A 220 7.94 19.03 -9.75
N ALA A 221 8.19 17.87 -9.10
CA ALA A 221 8.87 16.74 -9.72
C ALA A 221 8.06 16.14 -10.87
N ALA A 222 6.73 16.06 -10.75
CA ALA A 222 5.85 15.53 -11.79
C ALA A 222 6.02 16.25 -13.14
N GLY A 223 6.24 17.59 -13.12
CA GLY A 223 6.48 18.38 -14.33
C GLY A 223 7.85 18.14 -15.00
N ARG A 224 8.78 17.44 -14.35
CA ARG A 224 10.14 17.15 -14.84
C ARG A 224 10.41 15.67 -14.98
N THR A 225 9.38 14.82 -14.84
CA THR A 225 9.51 13.36 -14.92
C THR A 225 9.98 12.94 -16.31
N GLN A 226 11.06 12.14 -16.37
CA GLN A 226 11.59 11.55 -17.59
C GLN A 226 11.45 10.03 -17.60
N ILE A 227 11.38 9.41 -16.42
CA ILE A 227 11.22 7.96 -16.24
C ILE A 227 10.07 7.75 -15.28
N VAL A 228 9.14 6.87 -15.66
CA VAL A 228 8.00 6.47 -14.84
C VAL A 228 8.13 4.99 -14.53
N ALA A 229 8.22 4.65 -13.25
CA ALA A 229 8.12 3.29 -12.76
C ALA A 229 6.72 3.10 -12.17
N LEU A 230 5.97 2.14 -12.72
CA LEU A 230 4.61 1.84 -12.29
C LEU A 230 4.61 0.54 -11.51
N ASP A 231 3.92 0.53 -10.37
CA ASP A 231 3.60 -0.71 -9.67
C ASP A 231 2.53 -1.48 -10.47
N LYS A 232 2.60 -2.83 -10.43
CA LYS A 232 1.64 -3.66 -11.15
C LYS A 232 0.29 -3.68 -10.44
N THR A 233 0.31 -4.06 -9.17
CA THR A 233 -0.92 -4.41 -8.45
C THR A 233 -1.61 -3.18 -7.88
N GLY A 234 -2.89 -3.00 -8.21
CA GLY A 234 -3.67 -1.82 -7.79
C GLY A 234 -3.30 -0.51 -8.49
N THR A 235 -2.34 -0.52 -9.44
CA THR A 235 -1.94 0.63 -10.28
C THR A 235 -2.19 0.35 -11.76
N ILE A 236 -1.55 -0.69 -12.32
CA ILE A 236 -1.80 -1.16 -13.70
C ILE A 236 -3.02 -2.09 -13.71
N THR A 237 -3.14 -2.93 -12.68
CA THR A 237 -4.28 -3.83 -12.46
C THR A 237 -5.24 -3.27 -11.42
N SER A 238 -6.46 -3.78 -11.38
CA SER A 238 -7.48 -3.40 -10.39
C SER A 238 -7.13 -3.85 -8.95
N GLY A 239 -6.19 -4.78 -8.79
CA GLY A 239 -5.85 -5.40 -7.50
C GLY A 239 -6.88 -6.45 -7.04
N GLU A 240 -7.92 -6.69 -7.82
CA GLU A 240 -8.96 -7.67 -7.53
C GLU A 240 -8.99 -8.73 -8.63
N PRO A 241 -8.90 -10.02 -8.29
CA PRO A 241 -9.09 -11.10 -9.25
C PRO A 241 -10.48 -11.05 -9.89
N ARG A 242 -10.57 -11.39 -11.17
CA ARG A 242 -11.84 -11.53 -11.90
C ARG A 242 -11.76 -12.72 -12.84
N VAL A 243 -12.89 -13.41 -13.01
CA VAL A 243 -13.01 -14.45 -14.03
C VAL A 243 -12.97 -13.81 -15.40
N THR A 244 -12.07 -14.26 -16.26
CA THR A 244 -11.88 -13.77 -17.63
C THR A 244 -12.19 -14.81 -18.68
N ASP A 245 -11.98 -16.08 -18.37
CA ASP A 245 -12.15 -17.20 -19.31
C ASP A 245 -12.77 -18.39 -18.57
N ILE A 246 -13.67 -19.09 -19.23
CA ILE A 246 -14.28 -20.34 -18.76
C ILE A 246 -14.06 -21.37 -19.86
N LEU A 247 -13.42 -22.49 -19.50
CA LEU A 247 -13.03 -23.52 -20.44
C LEU A 247 -13.64 -24.88 -20.02
N PRO A 248 -14.85 -25.18 -20.43
CA PRO A 248 -15.49 -26.48 -20.11
C PRO A 248 -14.81 -27.60 -20.89
N ALA A 249 -14.76 -28.78 -20.27
CA ALA A 249 -14.39 -30.02 -20.97
C ALA A 249 -15.46 -30.43 -21.99
N GLU A 250 -15.11 -31.32 -22.92
CA GLU A 250 -16.04 -31.83 -23.91
C GLU A 250 -17.29 -32.47 -23.24
N GLY A 251 -18.47 -32.01 -23.66
CA GLY A 251 -19.74 -32.44 -23.11
C GLY A 251 -20.21 -31.69 -21.83
N VAL A 252 -19.47 -30.75 -21.33
CA VAL A 252 -19.84 -29.91 -20.17
C VAL A 252 -20.18 -28.50 -20.67
N SER A 253 -21.27 -27.92 -20.20
CA SER A 253 -21.61 -26.54 -20.51
C SER A 253 -20.88 -25.55 -19.60
N GLU A 254 -20.69 -24.30 -20.05
CA GLU A 254 -20.12 -23.24 -19.21
C GLU A 254 -20.94 -23.00 -17.94
N SER A 255 -22.25 -23.03 -18.04
CA SER A 255 -23.18 -22.88 -16.91
C SER A 255 -23.01 -23.98 -15.86
N GLU A 256 -22.84 -25.22 -16.31
CA GLU A 256 -22.61 -26.38 -15.43
C GLU A 256 -21.26 -26.28 -14.73
N LEU A 257 -20.20 -25.96 -15.46
CA LEU A 257 -18.87 -25.72 -14.89
C LEU A 257 -18.89 -24.59 -13.87
N LEU A 258 -19.57 -23.50 -14.18
CA LEU A 258 -19.68 -22.35 -13.28
C LEU A 258 -20.52 -22.65 -12.03
N THR A 259 -21.59 -23.44 -12.17
CA THR A 259 -22.38 -23.93 -11.03
C THR A 259 -21.53 -24.76 -10.06
N LEU A 260 -20.75 -25.70 -10.59
CA LEU A 260 -19.83 -26.52 -9.79
C LEU A 260 -18.77 -25.68 -9.11
N ALA A 261 -18.14 -24.74 -9.86
CA ALA A 261 -17.13 -23.84 -9.34
C ALA A 261 -17.67 -22.97 -8.20
N ALA A 262 -18.82 -22.32 -8.42
CA ALA A 262 -19.43 -21.44 -7.43
C ALA A 262 -19.89 -22.20 -6.18
N SER A 263 -20.45 -23.40 -6.34
CA SER A 263 -20.85 -24.26 -5.21
C SER A 263 -19.66 -24.69 -4.36
N LEU A 264 -18.52 -25.03 -4.99
CA LEU A 264 -17.30 -25.42 -4.30
C LEU A 264 -16.67 -24.23 -3.57
N GLU A 265 -16.64 -23.06 -4.20
CA GLU A 265 -15.99 -21.85 -3.67
C GLU A 265 -16.86 -21.10 -2.65
N GLN A 266 -18.14 -21.46 -2.48
CA GLN A 266 -19.09 -20.75 -1.60
C GLN A 266 -18.63 -20.67 -0.14
N LYS A 267 -17.90 -21.68 0.34
CA LYS A 267 -17.38 -21.76 1.71
C LYS A 267 -15.90 -21.38 1.82
N SER A 268 -15.29 -20.94 0.72
CA SER A 268 -13.88 -20.54 0.65
C SER A 268 -13.72 -19.04 0.94
N GLU A 269 -12.72 -18.69 1.75
CA GLU A 269 -12.34 -17.29 2.02
C GLU A 269 -11.26 -16.78 1.05
N HIS A 270 -10.84 -17.60 0.09
CA HIS A 270 -9.78 -17.24 -0.86
C HIS A 270 -10.22 -16.10 -1.78
N PRO A 271 -9.33 -15.15 -2.15
CA PRO A 271 -9.68 -14.06 -3.09
C PRO A 271 -10.21 -14.54 -4.44
N LEU A 272 -9.72 -15.66 -4.95
CA LEU A 272 -10.22 -16.26 -6.19
C LEU A 272 -11.66 -16.76 -6.06
N ALA A 273 -12.04 -17.26 -4.87
CA ALA A 273 -13.42 -17.65 -4.59
C ALA A 273 -14.39 -16.48 -4.76
N LYS A 274 -14.02 -15.30 -4.23
CA LYS A 274 -14.83 -14.09 -4.38
C LYS A 274 -15.01 -13.71 -5.86
N ALA A 275 -13.98 -13.90 -6.68
CA ALA A 275 -14.05 -13.65 -8.12
C ALA A 275 -15.03 -14.59 -8.83
N VAL A 276 -14.99 -15.89 -8.49
CA VAL A 276 -15.90 -16.90 -9.06
C VAL A 276 -17.34 -16.61 -8.64
N LEU A 277 -17.58 -16.34 -7.35
CA LEU A 277 -18.91 -16.06 -6.82
C LEU A 277 -19.49 -14.77 -7.41
N ALA A 278 -18.71 -13.70 -7.52
CA ALA A 278 -19.14 -12.44 -8.14
C ALA A 278 -19.51 -12.64 -9.63
N TYR A 279 -18.75 -13.47 -10.34
CA TYR A 279 -19.06 -13.78 -11.73
C TYR A 279 -20.35 -14.63 -11.84
N ALA A 280 -20.51 -15.66 -10.99
CA ALA A 280 -21.71 -16.47 -10.93
C ALA A 280 -22.98 -15.66 -10.61
N GLU A 281 -22.88 -14.68 -9.71
CA GLU A 281 -23.96 -13.72 -9.41
C GLU A 281 -24.34 -12.88 -10.64
N THR A 282 -23.36 -12.41 -11.40
CA THR A 282 -23.58 -11.62 -12.62
C THR A 282 -24.32 -12.45 -13.69
N GLU A 283 -23.95 -13.72 -13.83
CA GLU A 283 -24.58 -14.67 -14.76
C GLU A 283 -25.87 -15.31 -14.20
N THR A 284 -26.27 -14.93 -12.99
CA THR A 284 -27.50 -15.45 -12.33
C THR A 284 -27.46 -16.98 -12.18
N ILE A 285 -26.29 -17.54 -11.88
CA ILE A 285 -26.08 -18.99 -11.70
C ILE A 285 -26.49 -19.41 -10.29
N ALA A 286 -27.22 -20.51 -10.19
CA ALA A 286 -27.55 -21.13 -8.91
C ALA A 286 -26.30 -21.74 -8.26
N CYS A 287 -26.14 -21.56 -6.96
CA CYS A 287 -25.05 -22.14 -6.18
C CYS A 287 -25.60 -23.11 -5.14
N PRO A 288 -25.82 -24.38 -5.49
CA PRO A 288 -26.26 -25.40 -4.55
C PRO A 288 -25.30 -25.60 -3.39
N ASP A 289 -25.82 -25.87 -2.20
CA ASP A 289 -25.03 -26.15 -1.02
C ASP A 289 -24.21 -27.43 -1.15
N VAL A 290 -22.95 -27.37 -0.73
CA VAL A 290 -22.07 -28.56 -0.68
C VAL A 290 -21.92 -29.08 0.74
N THR A 291 -21.68 -30.39 0.86
CA THR A 291 -21.34 -31.08 2.10
C THR A 291 -19.86 -31.48 2.10
N ASP A 292 -19.35 -31.90 3.25
CA ASP A 292 -17.98 -32.40 3.43
C ASP A 292 -16.89 -31.43 2.84
N PHE A 293 -17.12 -30.10 2.94
CA PHE A 293 -16.19 -29.11 2.45
C PHE A 293 -14.87 -29.13 3.22
N ALA A 294 -13.76 -29.21 2.49
CA ALA A 294 -12.43 -29.12 3.05
C ALA A 294 -11.53 -28.22 2.18
N ALA A 295 -10.89 -27.25 2.82
CA ALA A 295 -9.80 -26.48 2.21
C ALA A 295 -8.48 -27.23 2.44
N LEU A 296 -7.72 -27.44 1.36
CA LEU A 296 -6.45 -28.16 1.35
C LEU A 296 -5.34 -27.16 1.04
N PRO A 297 -4.65 -26.60 2.07
CA PRO A 297 -3.64 -25.58 1.88
C PRO A 297 -2.59 -25.99 0.84
N GLY A 298 -2.27 -25.08 -0.10
CA GLY A 298 -1.32 -25.30 -1.17
C GLY A 298 -1.83 -26.18 -2.35
N ASN A 299 -2.99 -26.80 -2.22
CA ASN A 299 -3.54 -27.69 -3.24
C ASN A 299 -4.84 -27.18 -3.85
N GLY A 300 -5.84 -26.91 -3.02
CA GLY A 300 -7.16 -26.50 -3.48
C GLY A 300 -8.27 -26.83 -2.48
N LEU A 301 -9.43 -27.19 -3.02
CA LEU A 301 -10.66 -27.45 -2.28
C LEU A 301 -11.21 -28.83 -2.63
N SER A 302 -11.92 -29.43 -1.70
CA SER A 302 -12.75 -30.60 -1.95
C SER A 302 -14.11 -30.47 -1.28
N ALA A 303 -15.15 -30.99 -1.89
CA ALA A 303 -16.49 -31.03 -1.30
C ALA A 303 -17.32 -32.17 -1.95
N ARG A 304 -18.54 -32.34 -1.46
CA ARG A 304 -19.50 -33.27 -2.04
C ARG A 304 -20.77 -32.52 -2.44
N LEU A 305 -21.18 -32.69 -3.70
CA LEU A 305 -22.42 -32.15 -4.25
C LEU A 305 -23.25 -33.29 -4.84
N ASP A 306 -24.48 -33.46 -4.36
CA ASP A 306 -25.40 -34.48 -4.81
C ASP A 306 -24.82 -35.93 -4.82
N GLY A 307 -23.96 -36.24 -3.84
CA GLY A 307 -23.28 -37.53 -3.72
C GLY A 307 -22.00 -37.68 -4.55
N MET A 308 -21.70 -36.74 -5.44
CA MET A 308 -20.43 -36.71 -6.22
C MET A 308 -19.34 -35.93 -5.48
N GLU A 309 -18.10 -36.38 -5.56
CA GLU A 309 -16.97 -35.65 -5.05
C GLU A 309 -16.52 -34.63 -6.08
N ILE A 310 -16.40 -33.38 -5.65
CA ILE A 310 -15.89 -32.25 -6.47
C ILE A 310 -14.60 -31.76 -5.90
N TYR A 311 -13.64 -31.45 -6.78
CA TYR A 311 -12.32 -30.97 -6.46
C TYR A 311 -12.03 -29.70 -7.28
N GLY A 312 -11.45 -28.68 -6.66
CA GLY A 312 -11.00 -27.49 -7.34
C GLY A 312 -9.63 -27.07 -6.84
N GLY A 313 -8.75 -26.61 -7.71
CA GLY A 313 -7.43 -26.20 -7.27
C GLY A 313 -6.42 -26.06 -8.40
N ASN A 314 -5.13 -26.18 -8.04
CA ASN A 314 -4.04 -26.07 -8.98
C ASN A 314 -3.97 -27.33 -9.90
N ALA A 315 -3.25 -27.19 -11.03
CA ALA A 315 -3.17 -28.23 -12.05
C ALA A 315 -2.57 -29.55 -11.50
N GLU A 316 -1.62 -29.50 -10.59
CA GLU A 316 -0.95 -30.67 -10.02
C GLU A 316 -1.92 -31.47 -9.13
N PHE A 317 -2.66 -30.75 -8.28
CA PHE A 317 -3.68 -31.36 -7.42
C PHE A 317 -4.78 -32.05 -8.26
N ILE A 318 -5.28 -31.40 -9.30
CA ILE A 318 -6.35 -31.94 -10.14
C ILE A 318 -5.83 -33.11 -10.99
N ALA A 319 -4.59 -33.05 -11.50
CA ALA A 319 -3.99 -34.16 -12.23
C ALA A 319 -3.83 -35.46 -11.38
N ALA A 320 -3.68 -35.30 -10.05
CA ALA A 320 -3.65 -36.44 -9.12
C ALA A 320 -5.04 -37.06 -8.86
N LYS A 321 -6.13 -36.34 -9.18
CA LYS A 321 -7.51 -36.76 -8.95
C LYS A 321 -8.23 -37.22 -10.21
N ALA A 322 -7.92 -36.61 -11.37
CA ALA A 322 -8.59 -36.89 -12.64
C ALA A 322 -7.61 -36.75 -13.80
N SER A 323 -7.90 -37.45 -14.91
CA SER A 323 -7.16 -37.27 -16.16
C SER A 323 -7.59 -35.96 -16.83
N VAL A 324 -6.69 -35.01 -16.94
CA VAL A 324 -6.95 -33.71 -17.60
C VAL A 324 -6.64 -33.84 -19.09
N PRO A 325 -7.56 -33.49 -20.01
CA PRO A 325 -7.31 -33.50 -21.44
C PRO A 325 -6.09 -32.63 -21.80
N ALA A 326 -5.25 -33.10 -22.75
CA ALA A 326 -4.04 -32.44 -23.16
C ALA A 326 -4.30 -31.02 -23.71
N GLU A 327 -5.43 -30.81 -24.37
CA GLU A 327 -5.87 -29.52 -24.90
C GLU A 327 -6.11 -28.50 -23.78
N LEU A 328 -6.81 -28.91 -22.72
CA LEU A 328 -7.06 -28.04 -21.55
C LEU A 328 -5.77 -27.73 -20.81
N GLN A 329 -4.84 -28.68 -20.71
CA GLN A 329 -3.52 -28.43 -20.10
C GLN A 329 -2.71 -27.41 -20.92
N ALA A 330 -2.71 -27.54 -22.25
CA ALA A 330 -2.02 -26.62 -23.13
C ALA A 330 -2.61 -25.21 -23.06
N GLU A 331 -3.93 -25.09 -23.01
CA GLU A 331 -4.62 -23.82 -22.91
C GLU A 331 -4.42 -23.16 -21.54
N ALA A 332 -4.47 -23.94 -20.45
CA ALA A 332 -4.14 -23.43 -19.11
C ALA A 332 -2.69 -22.91 -19.05
N ALA A 333 -1.74 -23.61 -19.66
CA ALA A 333 -0.36 -23.17 -19.73
C ALA A 333 -0.20 -21.87 -20.55
N ARG A 334 -0.94 -21.72 -21.65
CA ARG A 334 -0.99 -20.51 -22.46
C ARG A 334 -1.53 -19.33 -21.66
N LEU A 335 -2.66 -19.50 -20.96
CA LEU A 335 -3.26 -18.46 -20.13
C LEU A 335 -2.34 -18.06 -18.98
N ALA A 336 -1.67 -19.03 -18.36
CA ALA A 336 -0.67 -18.73 -17.32
C ALA A 336 0.50 -17.89 -17.83
N ALA A 337 0.96 -18.15 -19.08
CA ALA A 337 2.00 -17.36 -19.72
C ALA A 337 1.54 -15.90 -20.02
N GLU A 338 0.23 -15.66 -20.15
CA GLU A 338 -0.38 -14.33 -20.26
C GLU A 338 -0.56 -13.62 -18.91
N GLY A 339 -0.14 -14.26 -17.80
CA GLY A 339 -0.26 -13.70 -16.44
C GLY A 339 -1.60 -13.96 -15.75
N LYS A 340 -2.42 -14.89 -16.29
CA LYS A 340 -3.66 -15.33 -15.67
C LYS A 340 -3.39 -16.47 -14.67
N HIS A 341 -4.32 -16.73 -13.76
CA HIS A 341 -4.26 -17.80 -12.78
C HIS A 341 -5.30 -18.89 -13.10
N PRO A 342 -4.96 -19.91 -13.89
CA PRO A 342 -5.89 -21.01 -14.17
C PRO A 342 -6.20 -21.78 -12.90
N SER A 343 -7.50 -21.95 -12.61
CA SER A 343 -8.01 -22.88 -11.59
C SER A 343 -8.74 -23.99 -12.30
N SER A 344 -8.47 -25.24 -11.92
CA SER A 344 -9.07 -26.43 -12.55
C SER A 344 -10.08 -27.08 -11.63
N LEU A 345 -11.14 -27.64 -12.21
CA LEU A 345 -12.13 -28.43 -11.49
C LEU A 345 -12.15 -29.91 -12.02
N ALA A 346 -12.40 -30.81 -11.11
CA ALA A 346 -12.67 -32.20 -11.42
C ALA A 346 -13.87 -32.69 -10.64
N VAL A 347 -14.67 -33.57 -11.27
CA VAL A 347 -15.80 -34.25 -10.65
C VAL A 347 -15.52 -35.75 -10.72
N GLN A 348 -15.65 -36.42 -9.58
CA GLN A 348 -15.54 -37.87 -9.51
C GLN A 348 -16.90 -38.46 -9.15
N ALA A 349 -17.45 -39.30 -10.03
CA ALA A 349 -18.62 -40.08 -9.71
C ALA A 349 -18.31 -41.05 -8.56
N ALA A 350 -19.26 -41.20 -7.64
CA ALA A 350 -19.15 -42.11 -6.49
C ALA A 350 -19.11 -43.59 -6.88
#